data_4ed3f5afe533423ca0d0ce92c4556d52
#
_entry.id   4ed3f5afe533423ca0d0ce92c4556d52
#
_cell.length_a   1.000
_cell.length_b   1.000
_cell.length_c   1.000
_cell.angle_alpha   90.00
_cell.angle_beta   90.00
_cell.angle_gamma   90.00
#
_symmetry.space_group_name_H-M   'P 1'
#
loop_
_entity.id
_entity.type
_entity.pdbx_description
1 polymer ?
#
loop_
_entity_poly.entity_id
_entity_poly.type
_entity_poly.pdbx_seq_one_letter_code
_entity_poly.pdbx_strand_id
1 'polypeptide(L)'
;NWGAGRGFERSEFAAFGIPGEESAPRFHETVEIVLKAWTSQRVSHEGRFYRYDGVEVLPKPVQAPHPPVWMAASSTPAIEWAASQGHAILMDPHSSRDALGQKRRHYASKLAEAGYSDAGKVIPMARLIAVDESQDKAHAVAKRVAEWTTASYTGPKHTGNVRQEQRDYRGKDPIDYYLEDVMVYGTWEAVVDRSE
;
A
#
# COMPACT_ATOMS: atom_id res chain seq x y z
N ASN A 1 -0.93 9.20 12.96
CA ASN A 1 -1.48 8.32 11.92
C ASN A 1 -0.84 6.94 12.03
N TRP A 2 -1.58 5.91 11.65
CA TRP A 2 -1.10 4.52 11.60
C TRP A 2 -1.24 3.95 10.20
N GLY A 3 -0.12 3.60 9.59
CA GLY A 3 -0.08 2.85 8.34
C GLY A 3 0.07 1.35 8.64
N ALA A 4 -0.84 0.55 8.13
CA ALA A 4 -0.81 -0.90 8.29
C ALA A 4 -0.68 -1.60 6.94
N GLY A 5 0.20 -2.59 6.87
CA GLY A 5 0.44 -3.39 5.66
C GLY A 5 0.69 -4.85 5.99
N ARG A 6 0.19 -5.73 5.13
CA ARG A 6 0.31 -7.18 5.28
C ARG A 6 1.72 -7.71 5.01
N GLY A 7 2.51 -6.97 4.26
CA GLY A 7 3.72 -7.50 3.62
C GLY A 7 3.41 -8.31 2.34
N PHE A 8 4.45 -8.61 1.58
CA PHE A 8 4.33 -9.35 0.30
C PHE A 8 5.55 -10.22 -0.01
N GLU A 9 6.64 -10.10 0.75
CA GLU A 9 7.88 -10.82 0.50
C GLU A 9 7.84 -12.24 1.08
N ARG A 10 8.00 -13.27 0.23
CA ARG A 10 8.02 -14.67 0.67
C ARG A 10 9.16 -14.99 1.60
N SER A 11 10.33 -14.38 1.37
CA SER A 11 11.50 -14.54 2.20
C SER A 11 11.26 -14.06 3.64
N GLU A 12 10.53 -12.95 3.80
CA GLU A 12 10.13 -12.43 5.11
C GLU A 12 9.13 -13.38 5.79
N PHE A 13 8.10 -13.80 5.08
CA PHE A 13 7.15 -14.78 5.63
C PHE A 13 7.83 -16.08 6.06
N ALA A 14 8.76 -16.59 5.26
CA ALA A 14 9.53 -17.77 5.61
C ALA A 14 10.41 -17.55 6.85
N ALA A 15 11.08 -16.39 6.94
CA ALA A 15 11.93 -16.04 8.08
C ALA A 15 11.13 -15.93 9.40
N PHE A 16 9.87 -15.47 9.33
CA PHE A 16 8.97 -15.41 10.48
C PHE A 16 8.12 -16.68 10.69
N GLY A 17 8.31 -17.72 9.87
CA GLY A 17 7.54 -18.97 9.96
C GLY A 17 6.06 -18.80 9.66
N ILE A 18 5.68 -17.82 8.83
CA ILE A 18 4.29 -17.54 8.47
C ILE A 18 3.98 -18.12 7.10
N PRO A 19 3.05 -19.07 6.98
CA PRO A 19 2.55 -19.53 5.68
C PRO A 19 1.95 -18.36 4.89
N GLY A 20 2.29 -18.24 3.61
CA GLY A 20 1.84 -17.12 2.77
C GLY A 20 0.33 -16.99 2.67
N GLU A 21 -0.40 -18.12 2.67
CA GLU A 21 -1.87 -18.18 2.67
C GLU A 21 -2.50 -17.68 3.97
N GLU A 22 -1.77 -17.69 5.07
CA GLU A 22 -2.24 -17.15 6.35
C GLU A 22 -1.99 -15.64 6.48
N SER A 23 -1.19 -15.04 5.61
CA SER A 23 -0.79 -13.63 5.75
C SER A 23 -1.98 -12.66 5.75
N ALA A 24 -2.99 -12.87 4.91
CA ALA A 24 -4.17 -12.00 4.89
C ALA A 24 -5.05 -12.18 6.13
N PRO A 25 -5.50 -13.38 6.52
CA PRO A 25 -6.32 -13.53 7.71
C PRO A 25 -5.58 -13.16 9.01
N ARG A 26 -4.27 -13.40 9.12
CA ARG A 26 -3.46 -12.92 10.25
C ARG A 26 -3.41 -11.39 10.31
N PHE A 27 -3.26 -10.75 9.16
CA PHE A 27 -3.25 -9.28 9.07
C PHE A 27 -4.59 -8.70 9.52
N HIS A 28 -5.71 -9.23 9.05
CA HIS A 28 -7.05 -8.78 9.42
C HIS A 28 -7.29 -8.91 10.93
N GLU A 29 -6.95 -10.08 11.50
CA GLU A 29 -7.07 -10.33 12.93
C GLU A 29 -6.15 -9.40 13.76
N THR A 30 -4.92 -9.15 13.29
CA THR A 30 -4.00 -8.21 13.94
C THR A 30 -4.54 -6.79 13.94
N VAL A 31 -5.13 -6.32 12.83
CA VAL A 31 -5.73 -4.97 12.76
C VAL A 31 -6.87 -4.85 13.76
N GLU A 32 -7.75 -5.84 13.85
CA GLU A 32 -8.84 -5.87 14.82
C GLU A 32 -8.33 -5.77 16.26
N ILE A 33 -7.30 -6.55 16.59
CA ILE A 33 -6.70 -6.56 17.93
C ILE A 33 -6.09 -5.19 18.26
N VAL A 34 -5.36 -4.58 17.33
CA VAL A 34 -4.73 -3.26 17.53
C VAL A 34 -5.79 -2.18 17.76
N LEU A 35 -6.86 -2.19 16.97
CA LEU A 35 -7.95 -1.22 17.15
C LEU A 35 -8.67 -1.42 18.49
N LYS A 36 -8.94 -2.67 18.88
CA LYS A 36 -9.47 -2.98 20.21
C LYS A 36 -8.53 -2.51 21.33
N ALA A 37 -7.24 -2.74 21.18
CA ALA A 37 -6.23 -2.32 22.16
C ALA A 37 -6.20 -0.80 22.37
N TRP A 38 -6.49 -0.02 21.34
CA TRP A 38 -6.53 1.43 21.45
C TRP A 38 -7.84 1.99 22.00
N THR A 39 -8.95 1.29 21.76
CA THR A 39 -10.30 1.78 22.09
C THR A 39 -10.89 1.20 23.36
N SER A 40 -10.33 0.10 23.87
CA SER A 40 -10.79 -0.57 25.09
C SER A 40 -9.77 -0.47 26.21
N GLN A 41 -10.24 -0.44 27.45
CA GLN A 41 -9.34 -0.43 28.62
C GLN A 41 -8.51 -1.71 28.68
N ARG A 42 -9.14 -2.86 28.48
CA ARG A 42 -8.53 -4.18 28.40
C ARG A 42 -8.99 -4.92 27.15
N VAL A 43 -8.11 -5.71 26.58
CA VAL A 43 -8.36 -6.52 25.38
C VAL A 43 -8.53 -7.98 25.76
N SER A 44 -9.68 -8.53 25.44
CA SER A 44 -9.86 -9.97 25.32
C SER A 44 -10.17 -10.28 23.86
N HIS A 45 -9.51 -11.28 23.32
CA HIS A 45 -9.65 -11.71 21.93
C HIS A 45 -9.45 -13.21 21.85
N GLU A 46 -10.34 -13.89 21.16
CA GLU A 46 -10.26 -15.31 20.86
C GLU A 46 -10.44 -15.50 19.37
N GLY A 47 -9.32 -15.46 18.64
CA GLY A 47 -9.27 -15.58 17.21
C GLY A 47 -8.67 -16.89 16.72
N ARG A 48 -8.47 -16.96 15.41
CA ARG A 48 -7.83 -18.13 14.79
C ARG A 48 -6.33 -18.21 15.11
N PHE A 49 -5.66 -17.06 15.19
CA PHE A 49 -4.20 -16.99 15.29
C PHE A 49 -3.73 -16.45 16.64
N TYR A 50 -4.56 -15.65 17.30
CA TYR A 50 -4.17 -14.97 18.53
C TYR A 50 -5.26 -15.13 19.60
N ARG A 51 -4.79 -15.24 20.85
CA ARG A 51 -5.66 -15.28 22.01
C ARG A 51 -5.11 -14.40 23.11
N TYR A 52 -5.94 -13.50 23.62
CA TYR A 52 -5.61 -12.61 24.73
C TYR A 52 -6.78 -12.61 25.73
N ASP A 53 -6.47 -12.53 27.01
CA ASP A 53 -7.46 -12.44 28.07
C ASP A 53 -7.15 -11.27 29.01
N GLY A 54 -8.00 -10.24 28.97
CA GLY A 54 -7.94 -9.08 29.85
C GLY A 54 -6.63 -8.29 29.81
N VAL A 55 -5.90 -8.27 28.70
CA VAL A 55 -4.61 -7.59 28.56
C VAL A 55 -4.80 -6.08 28.49
N GLU A 56 -4.10 -5.34 29.33
CA GLU A 56 -4.02 -3.89 29.24
C GLU A 56 -2.83 -3.47 28.38
N VAL A 57 -3.08 -2.61 27.39
CA VAL A 57 -2.06 -2.08 26.46
C VAL A 57 -1.90 -0.58 26.68
N LEU A 58 -0.71 -0.14 27.05
CA LEU A 58 -0.38 1.25 27.35
C LEU A 58 0.85 1.71 26.56
N PRO A 59 0.95 3.01 26.24
CA PRO A 59 -0.04 4.08 26.49
C PRO A 59 -1.21 4.00 25.51
N LYS A 60 -2.37 4.54 25.91
CA LYS A 60 -3.48 4.73 25.00
C LYS A 60 -3.20 5.90 24.07
N PRO A 61 -3.71 5.89 22.81
CA PRO A 61 -3.60 7.03 21.92
C PRO A 61 -4.34 8.24 22.47
N VAL A 62 -3.83 9.44 22.17
CA VAL A 62 -4.48 10.71 22.50
C VAL A 62 -5.67 10.98 21.59
N GLN A 63 -5.60 10.50 20.34
CA GLN A 63 -6.67 10.67 19.36
C GLN A 63 -7.86 9.76 19.70
N ALA A 64 -9.07 10.30 19.57
CA ALA A 64 -10.31 9.57 19.80
C ALA A 64 -11.05 9.33 18.47
N PRO A 65 -11.56 8.11 18.20
CA PRO A 65 -11.42 6.88 19.00
C PRO A 65 -10.02 6.25 18.93
N HIS A 66 -9.23 6.56 17.91
CA HIS A 66 -7.86 6.10 17.66
C HIS A 66 -7.19 6.98 16.58
N PRO A 67 -5.88 6.89 16.36
CA PRO A 67 -5.22 7.57 15.25
C PRO A 67 -5.86 7.23 13.89
N PRO A 68 -5.86 8.16 12.92
CA PRO A 68 -6.25 7.85 11.54
C PRO A 68 -5.48 6.65 11.01
N VAL A 69 -6.20 5.75 10.34
CA VAL A 69 -5.68 4.46 9.86
C VAL A 69 -5.61 4.46 8.35
N TRP A 70 -4.45 4.06 7.81
CA TRP A 70 -4.24 3.85 6.38
C TRP A 70 -3.83 2.40 6.12
N MET A 71 -4.56 1.70 5.27
CA MET A 71 -4.25 0.35 4.84
C MET A 71 -3.45 0.37 3.54
N ALA A 72 -2.25 -0.20 3.54
CA ALA A 72 -1.50 -0.42 2.32
C ALA A 72 -2.25 -1.44 1.45
N ALA A 73 -2.98 -0.95 0.47
CA ALA A 73 -3.88 -1.73 -0.36
C ALA A 73 -3.66 -1.44 -1.84
N SER A 74 -3.19 -2.42 -2.58
CA SER A 74 -2.94 -2.32 -4.03
C SER A 74 -3.64 -3.41 -4.84
N SER A 75 -4.03 -4.54 -4.23
CA SER A 75 -4.83 -5.58 -4.88
C SER A 75 -6.32 -5.37 -4.64
N THR A 76 -7.16 -5.83 -5.57
CA THR A 76 -8.61 -5.77 -5.45
C THR A 76 -9.12 -6.29 -4.10
N PRO A 77 -8.73 -7.49 -3.62
CA PRO A 77 -9.21 -7.98 -2.33
C PRO A 77 -8.78 -7.10 -1.14
N ALA A 78 -7.56 -6.52 -1.18
CA ALA A 78 -7.10 -5.64 -0.10
C ALA A 78 -7.85 -4.30 -0.09
N ILE A 79 -8.14 -3.74 -1.27
CA ILE A 79 -8.93 -2.52 -1.44
C ILE A 79 -10.37 -2.74 -0.93
N GLU A 80 -10.99 -3.84 -1.33
CA GLU A 80 -12.35 -4.20 -0.92
C GLU A 80 -12.44 -4.42 0.60
N TRP A 81 -11.47 -5.12 1.17
CA TRP A 81 -11.43 -5.31 2.61
C TRP A 81 -11.26 -3.98 3.36
N ALA A 82 -10.31 -3.14 2.96
CA ALA A 82 -10.13 -1.82 3.58
C ALA A 82 -11.39 -0.96 3.48
N ALA A 83 -12.05 -0.97 2.33
CA ALA A 83 -13.31 -0.26 2.10
C ALA A 83 -14.45 -0.81 2.98
N SER A 84 -14.59 -2.13 3.11
CA SER A 84 -15.61 -2.76 3.97
C SER A 84 -15.47 -2.42 5.45
N GLN A 85 -14.25 -2.06 5.89
CA GLN A 85 -13.96 -1.62 7.26
C GLN A 85 -13.99 -0.09 7.42
N GLY A 86 -14.27 0.66 6.36
CA GLY A 86 -14.26 2.11 6.37
C GLY A 86 -12.87 2.75 6.49
N HIS A 87 -11.79 1.98 6.32
CA HIS A 87 -10.42 2.48 6.41
C HIS A 87 -9.97 3.18 5.13
N ALA A 88 -9.19 4.25 5.28
CA ALA A 88 -8.50 4.86 4.15
C ALA A 88 -7.42 3.93 3.59
N ILE A 89 -7.12 4.07 2.31
CA ILE A 89 -6.06 3.29 1.66
C ILE A 89 -4.82 4.14 1.38
N LEU A 90 -3.65 3.51 1.45
CA LEU A 90 -2.39 4.02 0.94
C LEU A 90 -2.11 3.31 -0.39
N MET A 91 -2.05 4.09 -1.47
CA MET A 91 -1.89 3.56 -2.82
C MET A 91 -0.42 3.29 -3.14
N ASP A 92 -0.17 2.24 -3.91
CA ASP A 92 1.18 1.80 -4.24
C ASP A 92 1.91 2.75 -5.21
N PRO A 93 3.26 2.81 -5.15
CA PRO A 93 4.05 3.69 -6.00
C PRO A 93 4.36 3.10 -7.39
N HIS A 94 3.94 1.87 -7.69
CA HIS A 94 4.37 1.12 -8.88
C HIS A 94 3.30 1.03 -9.97
N SER A 95 2.07 1.39 -9.66
CA SER A 95 0.97 1.41 -10.62
C SER A 95 1.02 2.63 -11.53
N SER A 96 0.60 2.46 -12.76
CA SER A 96 0.42 3.58 -13.69
C SER A 96 -0.64 4.57 -13.16
N ARG A 97 -0.63 5.79 -13.67
CA ARG A 97 -1.60 6.83 -13.32
C ARG A 97 -3.04 6.35 -13.56
N ASP A 98 -3.29 5.72 -14.72
CA ASP A 98 -4.60 5.16 -15.05
C ASP A 98 -5.05 4.06 -14.09
N ALA A 99 -4.15 3.13 -13.77
CA ALA A 99 -4.43 2.04 -12.83
C ALA A 99 -4.75 2.57 -11.43
N LEU A 100 -4.04 3.60 -10.97
CA LEU A 100 -4.34 4.28 -9.71
C LEU A 100 -5.72 4.95 -9.75
N GLY A 101 -6.09 5.59 -10.86
CA GLY A 101 -7.42 6.15 -11.06
C GLY A 101 -8.52 5.09 -11.01
N GLN A 102 -8.30 3.91 -11.61
CA GLN A 102 -9.23 2.79 -11.54
C GLN A 102 -9.36 2.25 -10.11
N LYS A 103 -8.25 2.01 -9.43
CA LYS A 103 -8.22 1.56 -8.02
C LYS A 103 -8.94 2.55 -7.09
N ARG A 104 -8.74 3.86 -7.30
CA ARG A 104 -9.41 4.90 -6.52
C ARG A 104 -10.92 4.88 -6.71
N ARG A 105 -11.40 4.73 -7.95
CA ARG A 105 -12.84 4.61 -8.25
C ARG A 105 -13.42 3.33 -7.65
N HIS A 106 -12.73 2.21 -7.79
CA HIS A 106 -13.15 0.93 -7.21
C HIS A 106 -13.28 1.02 -5.68
N TYR A 107 -12.26 1.58 -5.01
CA TYR A 107 -12.31 1.84 -3.58
C TYR A 107 -13.51 2.69 -3.18
N ALA A 108 -13.77 3.81 -3.87
CA ALA A 108 -14.89 4.69 -3.57
C ALA A 108 -16.24 3.98 -3.70
N SER A 109 -16.41 3.15 -4.75
CA SER A 109 -17.60 2.32 -4.93
C SER A 109 -17.81 1.35 -3.77
N LYS A 110 -16.76 0.59 -3.42
CA LYS A 110 -16.84 -0.40 -2.33
C LYS A 110 -17.02 0.23 -0.96
N LEU A 111 -16.45 1.40 -0.74
CA LEU A 111 -16.64 2.16 0.48
C LEU A 111 -18.11 2.61 0.63
N ALA A 112 -18.71 3.12 -0.44
CA ALA A 112 -20.11 3.52 -0.46
C ALA A 112 -21.07 2.31 -0.29
N GLU A 113 -20.78 1.17 -0.94
CA GLU A 113 -21.52 -0.08 -0.76
C GLU A 113 -21.52 -0.55 0.69
N ALA A 114 -20.42 -0.31 1.41
CA ALA A 114 -20.29 -0.62 2.84
C ALA A 114 -20.91 0.44 3.78
N GLY A 115 -21.54 1.48 3.24
CA GLY A 115 -22.20 2.53 4.00
C GLY A 115 -21.27 3.62 4.54
N TYR A 116 -20.03 3.70 4.06
CA TYR A 116 -19.07 4.73 4.45
C TYR A 116 -18.93 5.81 3.37
N SER A 117 -18.48 6.99 3.80
CA SER A 117 -18.15 8.12 2.91
C SER A 117 -16.62 8.27 2.79
N ASP A 118 -16.17 8.71 1.63
CA ASP A 118 -14.78 9.14 1.44
C ASP A 118 -14.56 10.64 1.74
N ALA A 119 -15.62 11.36 2.09
CA ALA A 119 -15.54 12.76 2.47
C ALA A 119 -14.60 12.95 3.67
N GLY A 120 -13.59 13.80 3.49
CA GLY A 120 -12.54 14.05 4.48
C GLY A 120 -11.49 12.93 4.63
N LYS A 121 -11.57 11.83 3.89
CA LYS A 121 -10.52 10.82 3.87
C LYS A 121 -9.36 11.26 2.97
N VAL A 122 -8.17 11.34 3.57
CA VAL A 122 -6.93 11.50 2.81
C VAL A 122 -6.51 10.13 2.29
N ILE A 123 -6.32 10.02 0.98
CA ILE A 123 -5.85 8.80 0.30
C ILE A 123 -4.46 9.10 -0.26
N PRO A 124 -3.40 8.84 0.52
CA PRO A 124 -2.05 9.15 0.10
C PRO A 124 -1.62 8.24 -1.06
N MET A 125 -0.80 8.79 -1.93
CA MET A 125 -0.17 8.10 -3.04
C MET A 125 1.32 8.44 -3.07
N ALA A 126 2.17 7.43 -3.05
CA ALA A 126 3.59 7.60 -3.27
C ALA A 126 3.89 7.60 -4.78
N ARG A 127 4.87 8.42 -5.20
CA ARG A 127 5.40 8.39 -6.57
C ARG A 127 6.92 8.41 -6.53
N LEU A 128 7.53 7.73 -7.49
CA LEU A 128 8.97 7.83 -7.73
C LEU A 128 9.25 9.12 -8.49
N ILE A 129 10.05 9.99 -7.91
CA ILE A 129 10.36 11.31 -8.49
C ILE A 129 11.86 11.45 -8.65
N ALA A 130 12.29 11.97 -9.81
CA ALA A 130 13.66 12.34 -10.08
C ALA A 130 13.73 13.76 -10.65
N VAL A 131 14.37 14.67 -9.93
CA VAL A 131 14.51 16.09 -10.33
C VAL A 131 15.98 16.42 -10.50
N ASP A 132 16.34 17.13 -11.57
CA ASP A 132 17.67 17.67 -11.82
C ASP A 132 17.55 19.01 -12.57
N GLU A 133 18.64 19.76 -12.64
CA GLU A 133 18.71 20.99 -13.43
C GLU A 133 18.56 20.74 -14.94
N SER A 134 18.83 19.53 -15.39
CA SER A 134 18.77 19.14 -16.79
C SER A 134 17.87 17.92 -16.98
N GLN A 135 17.05 17.96 -18.02
CA GLN A 135 16.15 16.86 -18.40
C GLN A 135 16.93 15.54 -18.62
N ASP A 136 18.10 15.61 -19.26
CA ASP A 136 18.92 14.42 -19.54
C ASP A 136 19.47 13.78 -18.26
N LYS A 137 19.91 14.59 -17.30
CA LYS A 137 20.37 14.09 -16.01
C LYS A 137 19.21 13.50 -15.19
N ALA A 138 18.07 14.18 -15.14
CA ALA A 138 16.87 13.66 -14.50
C ALA A 138 16.44 12.32 -15.11
N HIS A 139 16.45 12.22 -16.44
CA HIS A 139 16.15 10.97 -17.15
C HIS A 139 17.16 9.86 -16.81
N ALA A 140 18.46 10.16 -16.76
CA ALA A 140 19.49 9.19 -16.41
C ALA A 140 19.32 8.67 -14.98
N VAL A 141 18.91 9.53 -14.03
CA VAL A 141 18.57 9.11 -12.65
C VAL A 141 17.33 8.24 -12.66
N ALA A 142 16.25 8.68 -13.32
CA ALA A 142 15.01 7.94 -13.41
C ALA A 142 15.22 6.53 -14.00
N LYS A 143 16.01 6.42 -15.05
CA LYS A 143 16.35 5.13 -15.68
C LYS A 143 17.05 4.18 -14.69
N ARG A 144 18.06 4.65 -13.97
CA ARG A 144 18.74 3.83 -12.94
C ARG A 144 17.77 3.37 -11.84
N VAL A 145 16.83 4.24 -11.43
CA VAL A 145 15.80 3.88 -10.45
C VAL A 145 14.84 2.84 -11.03
N ALA A 146 14.41 2.99 -12.28
CA ALA A 146 13.56 2.01 -12.97
C ALA A 146 14.25 0.65 -13.09
N GLU A 147 15.54 0.62 -13.49
CA GLU A 147 16.37 -0.59 -13.57
C GLU A 147 16.49 -1.27 -12.20
N TRP A 148 16.83 -0.51 -11.16
CA TRP A 148 16.93 -1.03 -9.79
C TRP A 148 15.59 -1.57 -9.27
N THR A 149 14.52 -0.82 -9.48
CA THR A 149 13.17 -1.20 -9.05
C THR A 149 12.73 -2.49 -9.74
N THR A 150 12.93 -2.58 -11.05
CA THR A 150 12.60 -3.79 -11.82
C THR A 150 13.41 -4.98 -11.30
N ALA A 151 14.71 -4.83 -11.12
CA ALA A 151 15.55 -5.92 -10.63
C ALA A 151 15.18 -6.34 -9.19
N SER A 152 14.85 -5.38 -8.32
CA SER A 152 14.54 -5.63 -6.91
C SER A 152 13.16 -6.24 -6.69
N TYR A 153 12.15 -5.85 -7.46
CA TYR A 153 10.76 -6.28 -7.23
C TYR A 153 10.24 -7.31 -8.23
N THR A 154 10.87 -7.45 -9.41
CA THR A 154 10.40 -8.34 -10.47
C THR A 154 11.43 -9.38 -10.91
N GLY A 155 12.63 -9.33 -10.33
CA GLY A 155 13.71 -10.26 -10.66
C GLY A 155 13.43 -11.71 -10.26
N PRO A 156 14.24 -12.69 -10.75
CA PRO A 156 14.02 -14.11 -10.50
C PRO A 156 13.96 -14.50 -9.02
N LYS A 157 14.61 -13.74 -8.15
CA LYS A 157 14.60 -13.96 -6.69
C LYS A 157 13.22 -13.67 -6.04
N HIS A 158 12.41 -12.89 -6.70
CA HIS A 158 11.09 -12.44 -6.22
C HIS A 158 9.93 -13.09 -6.98
N THR A 159 10.19 -14.14 -7.77
CA THR A 159 9.17 -14.84 -8.54
C THR A 159 8.08 -15.39 -7.64
N GLY A 160 6.88 -14.89 -7.82
CA GLY A 160 5.67 -15.32 -7.10
C GLY A 160 5.13 -14.33 -6.07
N ASN A 161 5.89 -13.29 -5.70
CA ASN A 161 5.42 -12.25 -4.77
C ASN A 161 5.00 -10.97 -5.48
N VAL A 162 5.53 -10.73 -6.68
CA VAL A 162 5.11 -9.60 -7.49
C VAL A 162 3.73 -9.92 -8.05
N ARG A 163 2.77 -9.08 -7.74
CA ARG A 163 1.39 -9.20 -8.22
C ARG A 163 1.36 -9.18 -9.73
N GLN A 164 0.43 -9.92 -10.29
CA GLN A 164 0.25 -10.00 -11.76
C GLN A 164 0.12 -8.61 -12.38
N GLU A 165 -0.52 -7.67 -11.68
CA GLU A 165 -0.65 -6.26 -12.07
C GLU A 165 0.68 -5.52 -12.19
N GLN A 166 1.69 -5.88 -11.39
CA GLN A 166 3.05 -5.34 -11.49
C GLN A 166 3.87 -6.04 -12.58
N ARG A 167 3.42 -7.21 -13.06
CA ARG A 167 4.03 -7.92 -14.20
C ARG A 167 3.38 -7.57 -15.52
N ASP A 168 2.16 -7.03 -15.49
CA ASP A 168 1.49 -6.55 -16.67
C ASP A 168 1.93 -5.12 -16.99
N TYR A 169 3.08 -5.03 -17.63
CA TYR A 169 3.62 -3.77 -18.12
C TYR A 169 2.89 -3.25 -19.37
N ARG A 170 1.67 -3.69 -19.64
CA ARG A 170 0.87 -3.32 -20.82
C ARG A 170 1.57 -3.59 -22.15
N GLY A 171 2.37 -4.65 -22.20
CA GLY A 171 3.16 -5.00 -23.39
C GLY A 171 4.43 -4.16 -23.59
N LYS A 172 4.75 -3.25 -22.66
CA LYS A 172 5.98 -2.44 -22.68
C LYS A 172 7.15 -3.19 -22.05
N ASP A 173 8.36 -2.75 -22.38
CA ASP A 173 9.54 -3.06 -21.57
C ASP A 173 9.32 -2.54 -20.14
N PRO A 174 9.72 -3.28 -19.09
CA PRO A 174 9.53 -2.86 -17.71
C PRO A 174 10.13 -1.49 -17.37
N ILE A 175 11.28 -1.16 -17.93
CA ILE A 175 11.95 0.11 -17.69
C ILE A 175 11.16 1.24 -18.36
N ASP A 176 10.73 1.05 -19.61
CA ASP A 176 9.90 2.00 -20.36
C ASP A 176 8.56 2.24 -19.65
N TYR A 177 7.92 1.18 -19.14
CA TYR A 177 6.71 1.31 -18.32
C TYR A 177 6.92 2.23 -17.12
N TYR A 178 8.02 2.02 -16.37
CA TYR A 178 8.32 2.89 -15.23
C TYR A 178 8.57 4.34 -15.64
N LEU A 179 9.33 4.56 -16.70
CA LEU A 179 9.67 5.89 -17.18
C LEU A 179 8.46 6.67 -17.73
N GLU A 180 7.58 5.98 -18.45
CA GLU A 180 6.45 6.61 -19.15
C GLU A 180 5.20 6.71 -18.28
N ASP A 181 4.86 5.64 -17.53
CA ASP A 181 3.57 5.50 -16.89
C ASP A 181 3.59 5.68 -15.36
N VAL A 182 4.76 5.48 -14.72
CA VAL A 182 4.86 5.45 -13.26
C VAL A 182 5.61 6.64 -12.68
N MET A 183 6.81 6.92 -13.18
CA MET A 183 7.70 7.93 -12.62
C MET A 183 7.34 9.35 -13.06
N VAL A 184 7.68 10.30 -12.21
CA VAL A 184 7.70 11.72 -12.55
C VAL A 184 9.14 12.20 -12.52
N TYR A 185 9.67 12.66 -13.65
CA TYR A 185 11.04 13.13 -13.72
C TYR A 185 11.22 14.28 -14.72
N GLY A 186 12.22 15.11 -14.47
CA GLY A 186 12.53 16.26 -15.30
C GLY A 186 13.18 17.39 -14.54
N THR A 187 13.16 18.57 -15.14
CA THR A 187 13.48 19.82 -14.43
C THR A 187 12.40 20.11 -13.38
N TRP A 188 12.68 21.02 -12.48
CA TRP A 188 11.72 21.43 -11.46
C TRP A 188 10.37 21.83 -12.06
N GLU A 189 10.39 22.68 -13.10
CA GLU A 189 9.18 23.13 -13.80
C GLU A 189 8.40 21.96 -14.39
N ALA A 190 9.10 21.06 -15.10
CA ALA A 190 8.47 19.89 -15.73
C ALA A 190 7.86 18.92 -14.71
N VAL A 191 8.44 18.81 -13.52
CA VAL A 191 7.90 17.95 -12.44
C VAL A 191 6.68 18.58 -11.80
N VAL A 192 6.67 19.89 -11.58
CA VAL A 192 5.49 20.62 -11.06
C VAL A 192 4.32 20.50 -12.01
N ASP A 193 4.50 20.80 -13.30
CA ASP A 193 3.44 20.69 -14.32
C ASP A 193 2.82 19.28 -14.43
N ARG A 194 3.62 18.24 -14.19
CA ARG A 194 3.14 16.85 -14.21
C ARG A 194 2.45 16.40 -12.91
N SER A 195 2.59 17.18 -11.85
CA SER A 195 2.04 16.85 -10.53
C SER A 195 0.64 17.40 -10.31
N GLU A 196 0.23 18.37 -11.12
CA GLU A 196 -1.12 18.93 -11.18
C GLU A 196 -2.04 18.07 -12.07
#